data_02f7e484c412652be4c845e350a9d92e
#
_entry.id   02f7e484c412652be4c845e350a9d92e
#
_cell.length_a   1.000
_cell.length_b   1.000
_cell.length_c   1.000
_cell.angle_alpha   90.00
_cell.angle_beta   90.00
_cell.angle_gamma   90.00
#
_symmetry.space_group_name_H-M   'P 1'
#
loop_
_entity.id
_entity.type
_entity.pdbx_description
1 polymer ?
#
loop_
_entity_poly.entity_id
_entity_poly.type
_entity_poly.pdbx_seq_one_letter_code
_entity_poly.pdbx_strand_id
1 'polypeptide(L)'
;KACKRFQRSPSTIFSYAEGTRNTKEKHDLQKSPYKNLLTPKIGGIATALSAIPNIDTLVDFSLVYKSEKRGAWAFLKGDLKEVKVMIKQYSIPENLKNKDYSLDDAYRENFKNWIEEIWEKKDSEIESLKF
;
A
#
# COMPACT_ATOMS: atom_id res chain seq x y z
N LYS A 1 2.52 2.75 22.00
CA LYS A 1 3.57 3.61 22.63
C LYS A 1 4.60 4.13 21.61
N ALA A 2 4.98 3.38 20.57
CA ALA A 2 6.01 3.80 19.62
C ALA A 2 5.60 5.03 18.79
N CYS A 3 4.36 5.10 18.29
CA CYS A 3 3.92 6.17 17.40
C CYS A 3 3.86 7.56 18.04
N LYS A 4 3.70 7.68 19.36
CA LYS A 4 3.70 8.99 20.06
C LYS A 4 5.03 9.75 19.94
N ARG A 5 6.12 9.04 19.69
CA ARG A 5 7.45 9.62 19.53
C ARG A 5 7.59 10.43 18.24
N PHE A 6 6.81 10.07 17.22
CA PHE A 6 6.83 10.70 15.88
C PHE A 6 5.95 11.96 15.76
N GLN A 7 5.17 12.28 16.81
CA GLN A 7 4.29 13.47 16.81
C GLN A 7 5.07 14.80 16.83
N ARG A 8 6.35 14.76 17.20
CA ARG A 8 7.19 15.95 17.39
C ARG A 8 8.23 16.18 16.29
N SER A 9 8.29 15.31 15.30
CA SER A 9 9.30 15.38 14.25
C SER A 9 8.67 15.06 12.90
N PRO A 10 9.10 15.69 11.80
CA PRO A 10 8.73 15.25 10.46
C PRO A 10 9.06 13.78 10.30
N SER A 11 8.07 12.96 9.92
CA SER A 11 8.22 11.52 9.89
C SER A 11 7.60 10.94 8.61
N THR A 12 8.27 9.95 8.05
CA THR A 12 7.75 9.15 6.95
C THR A 12 7.57 7.72 7.41
N ILE A 13 6.41 7.14 7.14
CA ILE A 13 6.11 5.74 7.46
C ILE A 13 6.08 4.96 6.16
N PHE A 14 6.87 3.90 6.10
CA PHE A 14 6.82 2.93 5.02
C PHE A 14 5.94 1.76 5.40
N SER A 15 5.03 1.39 4.53
CA SER A 15 4.14 0.25 4.73
C SER A 15 4.04 -0.58 3.45
N TYR A 16 4.15 -1.89 3.60
CA TYR A 16 3.78 -2.84 2.55
C TYR A 16 2.32 -3.24 2.77
N ALA A 17 1.40 -2.55 2.10
CA ALA A 17 -0.03 -2.71 2.34
C ALA A 17 -0.55 -4.14 2.12
N GLU A 18 0.05 -4.90 1.20
CA GLU A 18 -0.28 -6.32 1.02
C GLU A 18 0.20 -7.22 2.18
N GLY A 19 1.17 -6.74 2.97
CA GLY A 19 1.74 -7.45 4.12
C GLY A 19 2.54 -8.70 3.78
N THR A 20 2.68 -9.03 2.51
CA THR A 20 3.44 -10.18 1.99
C THR A 20 3.80 -9.97 0.52
N ARG A 21 4.71 -10.80 -0.01
CA ARG A 21 4.99 -10.82 -1.45
C ARG A 21 3.79 -11.37 -2.21
N ASN A 22 3.45 -10.71 -3.31
CA ASN A 22 2.44 -11.20 -4.23
C ASN A 22 2.96 -12.46 -4.97
N THR A 23 2.30 -13.58 -4.75
CA THR A 23 2.50 -14.83 -5.48
C THR A 23 1.14 -15.35 -5.95
N LYS A 24 1.12 -16.10 -7.05
CA LYS A 24 -0.11 -16.68 -7.58
C LYS A 24 -0.88 -17.48 -6.52
N GLU A 25 -0.17 -18.31 -5.75
CA GLU A 25 -0.76 -19.12 -4.68
C GLU A 25 -1.48 -18.25 -3.62
N LYS A 26 -0.86 -17.14 -3.21
CA LYS A 26 -1.45 -16.22 -2.23
C LYS A 26 -2.61 -15.42 -2.82
N HIS A 27 -2.51 -15.05 -4.06
CA HIS A 27 -3.58 -14.37 -4.79
C HIS A 27 -4.83 -15.27 -4.84
N ASP A 28 -4.65 -16.53 -5.23
CA ASP A 28 -5.74 -17.50 -5.30
C ASP A 28 -6.30 -17.83 -3.91
N LEU A 29 -5.44 -17.97 -2.89
CA LEU A 29 -5.84 -18.24 -1.50
C LEU A 29 -6.67 -17.10 -0.91
N GLN A 30 -6.29 -15.85 -1.18
CA GLN A 30 -7.01 -14.66 -0.70
C GLN A 30 -8.26 -14.36 -1.53
N LYS A 31 -8.44 -15.00 -2.69
CA LYS A 31 -9.49 -14.67 -3.67
C LYS A 31 -9.49 -13.17 -3.98
N SER A 32 -8.30 -12.61 -4.21
CA SER A 32 -8.16 -11.18 -4.46
C SER A 32 -9.07 -10.74 -5.61
N PRO A 33 -9.83 -9.66 -5.45
CA PRO A 33 -10.65 -9.10 -6.53
C PRO A 33 -9.81 -8.38 -7.60
N TYR A 34 -8.53 -8.10 -7.29
CA TYR A 34 -7.60 -7.40 -8.17
C TYR A 34 -6.86 -8.39 -9.05
N LYS A 35 -6.50 -7.99 -10.25
CA LYS A 35 -5.79 -8.84 -11.21
C LYS A 35 -4.30 -8.98 -10.89
N ASN A 36 -3.68 -7.90 -10.43
CA ASN A 36 -2.24 -7.78 -10.24
C ASN A 36 -1.82 -7.61 -8.78
N LEU A 37 -2.77 -7.43 -7.87
CA LEU A 37 -2.54 -7.08 -6.48
C LEU A 37 -3.20 -8.06 -5.52
N LEU A 38 -2.63 -8.18 -4.34
CA LEU A 38 -3.31 -8.80 -3.20
C LEU A 38 -4.25 -7.80 -2.53
N THR A 39 -5.19 -8.30 -1.74
CA THR A 39 -6.07 -7.45 -0.92
C THR A 39 -5.24 -6.68 0.11
N PRO A 40 -5.40 -5.35 0.21
CA PRO A 40 -4.62 -4.55 1.14
C PRO A 40 -5.00 -4.79 2.59
N LYS A 41 -4.02 -4.82 3.48
CA LYS A 41 -4.20 -4.88 4.93
C LYS A 41 -4.34 -3.48 5.51
N ILE A 42 -5.53 -2.99 5.55
CA ILE A 42 -5.87 -1.60 5.86
C ILE A 42 -5.54 -1.20 7.31
N GLY A 43 -5.67 -2.13 8.26
CA GLY A 43 -5.51 -1.84 9.69
C GLY A 43 -4.17 -1.21 10.07
N GLY A 44 -3.07 -1.63 9.45
CA GLY A 44 -1.74 -1.05 9.70
C GLY A 44 -1.65 0.42 9.28
N ILE A 45 -2.16 0.75 8.09
CA ILE A 45 -2.16 2.12 7.57
C ILE A 45 -3.08 3.01 8.43
N ALA A 46 -4.28 2.54 8.74
CA ALA A 46 -5.24 3.26 9.55
C ALA A 46 -4.70 3.54 10.96
N THR A 47 -4.06 2.55 11.59
CA THR A 47 -3.42 2.71 12.91
C THR A 47 -2.29 3.75 12.87
N ALA A 48 -1.49 3.76 11.81
CA ALA A 48 -0.42 4.74 11.64
C ALA A 48 -0.98 6.17 11.52
N LEU A 49 -2.02 6.37 10.71
CA LEU A 49 -2.68 7.66 10.55
C LEU A 49 -3.37 8.14 11.83
N SER A 50 -3.99 7.23 12.57
CA SER A 50 -4.60 7.56 13.87
C SER A 50 -3.57 7.99 14.92
N ALA A 51 -2.35 7.44 14.84
CA ALA A 51 -1.32 7.69 15.83
C ALA A 51 -0.46 8.92 15.54
N ILE A 52 -0.43 9.39 14.30
CA ILE A 52 0.43 10.50 13.85
C ILE A 52 -0.43 11.54 13.11
N PRO A 53 -0.89 12.58 13.80
CA PRO A 53 -1.88 13.53 13.27
C PRO A 53 -1.36 14.42 12.13
N ASN A 54 -0.04 14.52 11.96
CA ASN A 54 0.59 15.41 11.00
C ASN A 54 0.86 14.75 9.63
N ILE A 55 0.35 13.54 9.40
CA ILE A 55 0.44 12.91 8.09
C ILE A 55 -0.75 13.37 7.23
N ASP A 56 -0.45 14.04 6.14
CA ASP A 56 -1.45 14.60 5.21
C ASP A 56 -1.36 14.00 3.81
N THR A 57 -0.31 13.26 3.54
CA THR A 57 0.03 12.76 2.22
C THR A 57 0.33 11.27 2.24
N LEU A 58 -0.26 10.53 1.31
CA LEU A 58 0.07 9.15 1.01
C LEU A 58 0.80 9.10 -0.33
N VAL A 59 2.00 8.51 -0.34
CA VAL A 59 2.76 8.26 -1.57
C VAL A 59 2.75 6.77 -1.86
N ASP A 60 2.20 6.41 -3.00
CA ASP A 60 2.12 5.02 -3.45
C ASP A 60 3.19 4.72 -4.51
N PHE A 61 3.90 3.62 -4.30
CA PHE A 61 4.90 3.10 -5.23
C PHE A 61 4.41 1.80 -5.85
N SER A 62 4.32 1.75 -7.17
CA SER A 62 4.06 0.52 -7.92
C SER A 62 5.30 0.10 -8.67
N LEU A 63 5.69 -1.16 -8.52
CA LEU A 63 6.88 -1.74 -9.15
C LEU A 63 6.44 -2.83 -10.13
N VAL A 64 6.76 -2.67 -11.41
CA VAL A 64 6.51 -3.67 -12.45
C VAL A 64 7.83 -4.18 -12.99
N TYR A 65 8.10 -5.45 -12.77
CA TYR A 65 9.33 -6.11 -13.19
C TYR A 65 9.14 -6.79 -14.53
N LYS A 66 10.12 -6.64 -15.42
CA LYS A 66 10.16 -7.37 -16.71
C LYS A 66 10.45 -8.85 -16.51
N SER A 67 11.22 -9.20 -15.50
CA SER A 67 11.57 -10.58 -15.19
C SER A 67 10.51 -11.26 -14.34
N GLU A 68 10.17 -12.51 -14.68
CA GLU A 68 9.32 -13.36 -13.84
C GLU A 68 10.04 -13.82 -12.56
N LYS A 69 11.36 -13.95 -12.62
CA LYS A 69 12.19 -14.33 -11.48
C LYS A 69 12.44 -13.10 -10.59
N ARG A 70 11.83 -13.05 -9.42
CA ARG A 70 11.83 -11.91 -8.49
C ARG A 70 12.36 -12.31 -7.11
N GLY A 71 13.59 -12.69 -7.01
CA GLY A 71 14.20 -13.07 -5.74
C GLY A 71 15.55 -12.40 -5.53
N ALA A 72 16.10 -12.46 -4.31
CA ALA A 72 17.42 -11.95 -4.01
C ALA A 72 18.48 -12.54 -4.94
N TRP A 73 18.37 -13.82 -5.27
CA TRP A 73 19.26 -14.49 -6.21
C TRP A 73 19.12 -13.99 -7.65
N ALA A 74 17.91 -13.67 -8.09
CA ALA A 74 17.69 -13.07 -9.40
C ALA A 74 18.32 -11.67 -9.49
N PHE A 75 18.23 -10.89 -8.43
CA PHE A 75 18.90 -9.60 -8.32
C PHE A 75 20.42 -9.75 -8.38
N LEU A 76 21.01 -10.64 -7.56
CA LEU A 76 22.45 -10.87 -7.50
C LEU A 76 23.01 -11.44 -8.81
N LYS A 77 22.25 -12.22 -9.55
CA LYS A 77 22.61 -12.76 -10.86
C LYS A 77 22.44 -11.77 -12.02
N GLY A 78 21.87 -10.59 -11.75
CA GLY A 78 21.57 -9.61 -12.78
C GLY A 78 20.38 -9.94 -13.67
N ASP A 79 19.49 -10.86 -13.25
CA ASP A 79 18.27 -11.22 -13.96
C ASP A 79 17.21 -10.11 -13.93
N LEU A 80 17.26 -9.22 -12.93
CA LEU A 80 16.38 -8.06 -12.79
C LEU A 80 16.92 -6.87 -13.59
N LYS A 81 16.84 -6.93 -14.91
CA LYS A 81 17.43 -5.91 -15.79
C LYS A 81 16.62 -4.64 -15.90
N GLU A 82 15.31 -4.73 -15.76
CA GLU A 82 14.41 -3.61 -16.01
C GLU A 82 13.22 -3.64 -15.06
N VAL A 83 12.97 -2.50 -14.43
CA VAL A 83 11.86 -2.27 -13.51
C VAL A 83 11.20 -0.95 -13.87
N LYS A 84 9.91 -0.97 -14.12
CA LYS A 84 9.10 0.26 -14.22
C LYS A 84 8.60 0.63 -12.84
N VAL A 85 8.79 1.88 -12.47
CA VAL A 85 8.32 2.44 -11.19
C VAL A 85 7.30 3.51 -11.48
N MET A 86 6.11 3.36 -10.90
CA MET A 86 5.10 4.41 -10.91
C MET A 86 4.96 4.95 -9.49
N ILE A 87 4.97 6.27 -9.38
CA ILE A 87 4.83 6.98 -8.10
C ILE A 87 3.59 7.86 -8.18
N LYS A 88 2.70 7.72 -7.21
CA LYS A 88 1.50 8.54 -7.08
C LYS A 88 1.39 9.13 -5.70
N GLN A 89 0.89 10.34 -5.66
CA GLN A 89 0.65 11.08 -4.42
C GLN A 89 -0.85 11.33 -4.26
N TYR A 90 -1.35 11.04 -3.06
CA TYR A 90 -2.73 11.29 -2.67
C TYR A 90 -2.76 12.15 -1.42
N SER A 91 -3.59 13.18 -1.43
CA SER A 91 -3.91 13.91 -0.21
C SER A 91 -4.87 13.07 0.64
N ILE A 92 -4.57 12.94 1.92
CA ILE A 92 -5.42 12.20 2.84
C ILE A 92 -6.64 13.09 3.17
N PRO A 93 -7.87 12.60 2.93
CA PRO A 93 -9.08 13.35 3.26
C PRO A 93 -9.16 13.74 4.73
N GLU A 94 -9.63 14.93 5.05
CA GLU A 94 -9.71 15.43 6.42
C GLU A 94 -10.60 14.55 7.33
N ASN A 95 -11.66 13.98 6.77
CA ASN A 95 -12.53 13.04 7.51
C ASN A 95 -11.86 11.72 7.86
N LEU A 96 -10.70 11.42 7.28
CA LEU A 96 -9.89 10.21 7.56
C LEU A 96 -8.68 10.50 8.46
N LYS A 97 -8.49 11.74 8.90
CA LYS A 97 -7.43 12.11 9.82
C LYS A 97 -7.90 12.11 11.27
N ASN A 98 -6.99 11.89 12.21
CA ASN A 98 -7.18 12.07 13.66
C ASN A 98 -8.37 11.30 14.28
N LYS A 99 -8.75 10.17 13.70
CA LYS A 99 -9.80 9.31 14.25
C LYS A 99 -9.24 7.94 14.63
N ASP A 100 -9.84 7.33 15.62
CA ASP A 100 -9.45 5.99 16.06
C ASP A 100 -10.17 4.92 15.23
N TYR A 101 -9.39 4.21 14.42
CA TYR A 101 -9.87 3.11 13.58
C TYR A 101 -10.55 1.98 14.36
N SER A 102 -10.21 1.82 15.64
CA SER A 102 -10.75 0.74 16.49
C SER A 102 -12.12 1.03 17.06
N LEU A 103 -12.52 2.30 17.12
CA LEU A 103 -13.70 2.74 17.88
C LEU A 103 -14.91 3.15 16.99
N ASP A 104 -14.68 3.39 15.70
CA ASP A 104 -15.71 3.95 14.81
C ASP A 104 -15.87 3.09 13.55
N ASP A 105 -17.02 2.40 13.44
CA ASP A 105 -17.33 1.53 12.30
C ASP A 105 -17.52 2.32 11.01
N ALA A 106 -18.13 3.51 11.08
CA ALA A 106 -18.30 4.37 9.91
C ALA A 106 -16.96 4.89 9.40
N TYR A 107 -16.03 5.22 10.30
CA TYR A 107 -14.68 5.59 9.95
C TYR A 107 -13.93 4.43 9.27
N ARG A 108 -14.06 3.22 9.80
CA ARG A 108 -13.46 2.02 9.18
C ARG A 108 -13.94 1.79 7.76
N GLU A 109 -15.24 1.92 7.53
CA GLU A 109 -15.83 1.75 6.21
C GLU A 109 -15.35 2.83 5.23
N ASN A 110 -15.37 4.10 5.64
CA ASN A 110 -14.89 5.20 4.80
C ASN A 110 -13.39 5.05 4.47
N PHE A 111 -12.59 4.64 5.44
CA PHE A 111 -11.17 4.42 5.23
C PHE A 111 -10.90 3.25 4.28
N LYS A 112 -11.64 2.16 4.45
CA LYS A 112 -11.59 1.00 3.58
C LYS A 112 -11.93 1.40 2.14
N ASN A 113 -13.05 2.08 1.93
CA ASN A 113 -13.50 2.51 0.61
C ASN A 113 -12.45 3.40 -0.08
N TRP A 114 -11.85 4.33 0.64
CA TRP A 114 -10.80 5.19 0.11
C TRP A 114 -9.55 4.40 -0.35
N ILE A 115 -9.10 3.42 0.44
CA ILE A 115 -7.97 2.56 0.06
C ILE A 115 -8.34 1.65 -1.11
N GLU A 116 -9.56 1.10 -1.15
CA GLU A 116 -10.02 0.25 -2.24
C GLU A 116 -10.08 1.02 -3.57
N GLU A 117 -10.55 2.27 -3.57
CA GLU A 117 -10.49 3.14 -4.76
C GLU A 117 -9.05 3.34 -5.27
N ILE A 118 -8.10 3.56 -4.36
CA ILE A 118 -6.69 3.67 -4.72
C ILE A 118 -6.18 2.35 -5.33
N TRP A 119 -6.58 1.23 -4.74
CA TRP A 119 -6.16 -0.10 -5.17
C TRP A 119 -6.72 -0.48 -6.55
N GLU A 120 -7.97 -0.16 -6.83
CA GLU A 120 -8.59 -0.36 -8.15
C GLU A 120 -7.86 0.44 -9.24
N LYS A 121 -7.60 1.72 -8.97
CA LYS A 121 -6.82 2.56 -9.90
C LYS A 121 -5.42 1.99 -10.13
N LYS A 122 -4.75 1.60 -9.04
CA LYS A 122 -3.42 1.00 -9.09
C LYS A 122 -3.39 -0.30 -9.90
N ASP A 123 -4.37 -1.17 -9.73
CA ASP A 123 -4.46 -2.45 -10.43
C ASP A 123 -4.60 -2.25 -11.94
N SER A 124 -5.48 -1.33 -12.36
CA SER A 124 -5.67 -1.01 -13.79
C SER A 124 -4.43 -0.37 -14.41
N GLU A 125 -3.73 0.47 -13.67
CA GLU A 125 -2.51 1.14 -14.14
C GLU A 125 -1.32 0.19 -14.24
N ILE A 126 -1.17 -0.75 -13.30
CA ILE A 126 -0.16 -1.82 -13.39
C ILE A 126 -0.35 -2.62 -14.66
N GLU A 127 -1.60 -2.90 -15.06
CA GLU A 127 -1.88 -3.60 -16.32
C GLU A 127 -1.34 -2.84 -17.53
N SER A 128 -1.49 -1.52 -17.55
CA SER A 128 -0.97 -0.67 -18.63
C SER A 128 0.56 -0.54 -18.64
N LEU A 129 1.20 -0.76 -17.48
CA LEU A 129 2.66 -0.67 -17.34
C LEU A 129 3.40 -1.97 -17.68
N LYS A 130 2.72 -3.09 -17.85
CA LYS A 130 3.36 -4.36 -18.18
C LYS A 130 4.22 -4.25 -19.43
N PHE A 131 5.28 -5.05 -19.44
CA PHE A 131 6.22 -5.11 -20.57
C PHE A 131 5.64 -5.94 -21.71
#